data_428b749894c7948db0a6d017c4bcec58
#
_entry.id   428b749894c7948db0a6d017c4bcec58
#
_cell.length_a   1.000
_cell.length_b   1.000
_cell.length_c   1.000
_cell.angle_alpha   90.00
_cell.angle_beta   90.00
_cell.angle_gamma   90.00
#
_symmetry.space_group_name_H-M   'P 1'
#
loop_
_entity.id
_entity.type
_entity.pdbx_description
1 polymer ?
#
loop_
_entity_poly.entity_id
_entity_poly.type
_entity_poly.pdbx_seq_one_letter_code
_entity_poly.pdbx_strand_id
1 'polypeptide(L)'
;MARIFPMKKILFLFILIVLFYSSEAQILNDSLEYRIRPDSARTGELYLSVHNFNYMRNYEYFNKIQDGYTLFGAQLEPQLVYYAHPRLALTAGVHFRKDFGGQGIYKSYPLFSVKYQHGNSTLVNGVLEGNTHHRMLDPIYDFEKKITEPVEYGTQFIINGRNLFLDAFINWKKMIYKPSPVQEQILGGLSAELNLIKNSSMSLSVPVQLTVFHQGGQIDIADDPLQTLVNSALGFKLKLPFSGWIKNLRTENYLISFNDLSFTDLQPYSKGYGWYLNAGFDTQKFGSLMGTLWKGNSFISSNGMPLYQSVSQHIVHAGYTEKHRKLFILRYSYQQKLLPNLYMDFRFEPLMDLGKPAGSRKIEFSNSSFLMYKQEFRLHKAKGK
;
A
#
# COMPACT_ATOMS: atom_id res chain seq x y z
N MET A 1 -50.81 29.11 16.19
CA MET A 1 -49.43 29.63 16.29
C MET A 1 -48.43 28.49 16.01
N ALA A 2 -47.96 28.36 14.78
CA ALA A 2 -46.97 27.37 14.41
C ALA A 2 -45.57 27.95 14.68
N ARG A 3 -44.79 27.31 15.56
CA ARG A 3 -43.42 27.71 15.86
C ARG A 3 -42.51 27.33 14.65
N ILE A 4 -42.08 28.35 13.95
CA ILE A 4 -41.03 28.25 12.93
C ILE A 4 -39.73 27.92 13.65
N PHE A 5 -39.27 26.66 13.53
CA PHE A 5 -37.94 26.28 13.98
C PHE A 5 -36.89 27.02 13.13
N PRO A 6 -35.87 27.63 13.75
CA PRO A 6 -34.93 28.47 13.03
C PRO A 6 -34.04 27.61 12.11
N MET A 7 -34.32 27.68 10.83
CA MET A 7 -33.56 27.03 9.73
C MET A 7 -32.04 27.20 9.84
N LYS A 8 -31.59 28.31 10.45
CA LYS A 8 -30.15 28.57 10.71
C LYS A 8 -29.49 27.57 11.66
N LYS A 9 -30.22 26.97 12.62
CA LYS A 9 -29.66 25.94 13.54
C LYS A 9 -29.55 24.58 12.86
N ILE A 10 -30.47 24.24 11.95
CA ILE A 10 -30.42 23.00 11.17
C ILE A 10 -29.28 23.09 10.15
N LEU A 11 -29.09 24.23 9.51
CA LEU A 11 -27.97 24.46 8.59
C LEU A 11 -26.61 24.39 9.30
N PHE A 12 -26.53 24.93 10.54
CA PHE A 12 -25.33 24.87 11.38
C PHE A 12 -25.02 23.43 11.84
N LEU A 13 -26.03 22.64 12.17
CA LEU A 13 -25.89 21.22 12.52
C LEU A 13 -25.48 20.37 11.29
N PHE A 14 -26.00 20.68 10.12
CA PHE A 14 -25.63 20.03 8.85
C PHE A 14 -24.18 20.36 8.44
N ILE A 15 -23.74 21.60 8.66
CA ILE A 15 -22.33 22.02 8.45
C ILE A 15 -21.40 21.33 9.45
N LEU A 16 -21.82 21.11 10.71
CA LEU A 16 -21.02 20.40 11.71
C LEU A 16 -20.86 18.90 11.40
N ILE A 17 -21.87 18.26 10.79
CA ILE A 17 -21.81 16.83 10.39
C ILE A 17 -20.87 16.62 9.18
N VAL A 18 -20.71 17.61 8.32
CA VAL A 18 -19.81 17.57 7.15
C VAL A 18 -18.33 17.71 7.54
N LEU A 19 -18.03 18.14 8.78
CA LEU A 19 -16.66 18.43 9.24
C LEU A 19 -15.87 17.20 9.75
N PHE A 20 -16.43 15.99 9.76
CA PHE A 20 -15.80 14.79 10.35
C PHE A 20 -15.29 13.74 9.36
N TYR A 21 -15.29 14.01 8.05
CA TYR A 21 -14.65 13.09 7.11
C TYR A 21 -13.19 13.48 6.88
N SER A 22 -12.28 12.80 7.59
CA SER A 22 -10.85 12.81 7.28
C SER A 22 -10.66 12.10 5.95
N SER A 23 -10.22 12.82 4.93
CA SER A 23 -9.95 12.31 3.59
C SER A 23 -8.44 12.30 3.37
N GLU A 24 -7.88 11.14 3.11
CA GLU A 24 -6.47 10.93 2.78
C GLU A 24 -6.25 11.10 1.27
N ALA A 25 -5.05 11.55 0.87
CA ALA A 25 -4.77 12.04 -0.49
C ALA A 25 -4.04 11.02 -1.40
N GLN A 26 -3.81 9.78 -0.96
CA GLN A 26 -3.31 8.69 -1.82
C GLN A 26 -4.44 8.13 -2.70
N ILE A 27 -4.08 7.29 -3.72
CA ILE A 27 -5.07 6.39 -4.33
C ILE A 27 -5.81 5.76 -3.17
N LEU A 28 -7.12 6.01 -3.11
CA LEU A 28 -7.93 5.59 -1.97
C LEU A 28 -7.85 4.06 -1.87
N ASN A 29 -7.11 3.56 -0.91
CA ASN A 29 -7.00 2.13 -0.60
C ASN A 29 -7.90 1.74 0.58
N ASP A 30 -8.72 2.66 1.10
CA ASP A 30 -9.51 2.47 2.31
C ASP A 30 -10.41 1.23 2.26
N SER A 31 -10.97 0.94 1.07
CA SER A 31 -11.75 -0.28 0.87
C SER A 31 -10.90 -1.55 0.97
N LEU A 32 -9.62 -1.46 0.58
CA LEU A 32 -8.67 -2.58 0.56
C LEU A 32 -7.95 -2.78 1.90
N GLU A 33 -8.09 -1.83 2.83
CA GLU A 33 -7.46 -1.92 4.14
C GLU A 33 -8.29 -2.79 5.10
N TYR A 34 -7.60 -3.64 5.84
CA TYR A 34 -8.16 -4.41 6.93
C TYR A 34 -7.21 -4.41 8.12
N ARG A 35 -7.64 -3.83 9.24
CA ARG A 35 -6.82 -3.68 10.45
C ARG A 35 -7.58 -4.18 11.66
N ILE A 36 -6.99 -5.11 12.38
CA ILE A 36 -7.42 -5.50 13.73
C ILE A 36 -6.63 -4.63 14.70
N ARG A 37 -7.33 -3.88 15.55
CA ARG A 37 -6.73 -3.01 16.57
C ARG A 37 -7.27 -3.35 17.94
N PRO A 38 -6.48 -3.13 19.03
CA PRO A 38 -6.99 -3.19 20.39
C PRO A 38 -8.24 -2.32 20.55
N ASP A 39 -9.23 -2.83 21.28
CA ASP A 39 -10.50 -2.16 21.55
C ASP A 39 -10.87 -2.37 23.01
N SER A 40 -10.91 -1.29 23.78
CA SER A 40 -11.23 -1.31 25.20
C SER A 40 -12.67 -1.80 25.49
N ALA A 41 -13.59 -1.58 24.53
CA ALA A 41 -14.98 -2.03 24.66
C ALA A 41 -15.10 -3.57 24.55
N ARG A 42 -14.14 -4.22 23.92
CA ARG A 42 -14.11 -5.67 23.66
C ARG A 42 -13.19 -6.46 24.61
N THR A 43 -12.64 -5.81 25.63
CA THR A 43 -11.69 -6.45 26.55
C THR A 43 -12.27 -7.74 27.17
N GLY A 44 -11.51 -8.85 27.11
CA GLY A 44 -11.90 -10.18 27.55
C GLY A 44 -12.77 -10.96 26.55
N GLU A 45 -13.05 -10.39 25.38
CA GLU A 45 -13.87 -11.03 24.35
C GLU A 45 -13.01 -11.73 23.29
N LEU A 46 -13.56 -12.80 22.69
CA LEU A 46 -12.97 -13.55 21.58
C LEU A 46 -13.85 -13.40 20.34
N TYR A 47 -13.22 -13.10 19.21
CA TYR A 47 -13.88 -12.99 17.90
C TYR A 47 -13.25 -13.92 16.88
N LEU A 48 -14.05 -14.36 15.92
CA LEU A 48 -13.58 -14.86 14.62
C LEU A 48 -13.65 -13.71 13.62
N SER A 49 -12.52 -13.29 13.12
CA SER A 49 -12.40 -12.31 12.04
C SER A 49 -12.22 -13.05 10.71
N VAL A 50 -13.01 -12.69 9.71
CA VAL A 50 -12.92 -13.26 8.36
C VAL A 50 -12.68 -12.13 7.39
N HIS A 51 -11.54 -12.16 6.72
CA HIS A 51 -11.19 -11.27 5.63
C HIS A 51 -11.08 -12.09 4.34
N ASN A 52 -11.85 -11.71 3.33
CA ASN A 52 -11.78 -12.30 2.00
C ASN A 52 -11.49 -11.20 0.98
N PHE A 53 -10.47 -11.40 0.17
CA PHE A 53 -10.03 -10.49 -0.88
C PHE A 53 -9.98 -11.23 -2.22
N ASN A 54 -10.91 -10.92 -3.11
CA ASN A 54 -10.94 -11.43 -4.47
C ASN A 54 -10.33 -10.39 -5.39
N TYR A 55 -9.52 -10.84 -6.33
CA TYR A 55 -8.77 -9.97 -7.22
C TYR A 55 -8.77 -10.49 -8.67
N MET A 56 -8.89 -9.55 -9.57
CA MET A 56 -8.51 -9.68 -10.97
C MET A 56 -7.66 -8.47 -11.31
N ARG A 57 -6.42 -8.69 -11.75
CA ARG A 57 -5.49 -7.66 -12.20
C ARG A 57 -4.84 -8.12 -13.48
N ASN A 58 -4.99 -7.34 -14.54
CA ASN A 58 -4.44 -7.63 -15.86
C ASN A 58 -3.52 -6.50 -16.29
N TYR A 59 -2.38 -6.88 -16.86
CA TYR A 59 -1.41 -5.98 -17.45
C TYR A 59 -1.30 -6.29 -18.94
N GLU A 60 -1.72 -5.35 -19.78
CA GLU A 60 -1.51 -5.35 -21.22
C GLU A 60 -0.28 -4.51 -21.53
N TYR A 61 0.88 -5.04 -21.13
CA TYR A 61 2.18 -4.39 -21.29
C TYR A 61 2.97 -5.08 -22.41
N PHE A 62 3.54 -4.28 -23.30
CA PHE A 62 4.32 -4.70 -24.47
C PHE A 62 5.70 -4.03 -24.49
N ASN A 63 6.11 -3.45 -23.37
CA ASN A 63 7.42 -2.85 -23.18
C ASN A 63 8.46 -3.91 -22.77
N LYS A 64 9.74 -3.52 -22.82
CA LYS A 64 10.84 -4.44 -22.48
C LYS A 64 11.22 -4.44 -20.99
N ILE A 65 10.48 -3.75 -20.14
CA ILE A 65 10.83 -3.57 -18.72
C ILE A 65 9.98 -4.47 -17.83
N GLN A 66 8.70 -4.60 -18.14
CA GLN A 66 7.75 -5.40 -17.36
C GLN A 66 6.92 -6.27 -18.28
N ASP A 67 6.72 -7.55 -17.90
CA ASP A 67 5.83 -8.47 -18.61
C ASP A 67 4.36 -8.03 -18.50
N GLY A 68 3.58 -8.40 -19.52
CA GLY A 68 2.12 -8.44 -19.48
C GLY A 68 1.64 -9.80 -18.94
N TYR A 69 0.74 -9.79 -17.96
CA TYR A 69 0.15 -11.01 -17.38
C TYR A 69 -1.13 -10.70 -16.61
N THR A 70 -1.85 -11.74 -16.24
CA THR A 70 -3.07 -11.64 -15.44
C THR A 70 -2.92 -12.39 -14.12
N LEU A 71 -3.31 -11.74 -13.04
CA LEU A 71 -3.53 -12.34 -11.72
C LEU A 71 -5.05 -12.42 -11.48
N PHE A 72 -5.57 -13.61 -11.22
CA PHE A 72 -6.97 -13.82 -10.96
C PHE A 72 -7.17 -14.88 -9.88
N GLY A 73 -7.79 -14.49 -8.77
CA GLY A 73 -7.91 -15.41 -7.62
C GLY A 73 -8.58 -14.79 -6.41
N ALA A 74 -8.41 -15.46 -5.28
CA ALA A 74 -8.94 -15.07 -4.00
C ALA A 74 -7.95 -15.36 -2.86
N GLN A 75 -8.02 -14.54 -1.82
CA GLN A 75 -7.36 -14.73 -0.52
C GLN A 75 -8.42 -14.83 0.56
N LEU A 76 -8.19 -15.67 1.55
CA LEU A 76 -9.06 -15.86 2.70
C LEU A 76 -8.22 -15.92 3.98
N GLU A 77 -8.57 -15.10 4.96
CA GLU A 77 -7.87 -14.99 6.24
C GLU A 77 -8.86 -15.14 7.41
N PRO A 78 -9.19 -16.37 7.82
CA PRO A 78 -9.86 -16.61 9.09
C PRO A 78 -8.86 -16.46 10.24
N GLN A 79 -9.17 -15.58 11.21
CA GLN A 79 -8.32 -15.30 12.37
C GLN A 79 -9.16 -15.26 13.65
N LEU A 80 -8.69 -15.90 14.70
CA LEU A 80 -9.15 -15.66 16.06
C LEU A 80 -8.51 -14.35 16.57
N VAL A 81 -9.32 -13.51 17.20
CA VAL A 81 -8.90 -12.22 17.78
C VAL A 81 -9.31 -12.22 19.24
N TYR A 82 -8.34 -12.24 20.14
CA TYR A 82 -8.57 -12.13 21.57
C TYR A 82 -8.15 -10.76 22.08
N TYR A 83 -9.08 -10.00 22.60
CA TYR A 83 -8.85 -8.70 23.23
C TYR A 83 -8.41 -8.87 24.68
N ALA A 84 -7.15 -9.25 24.90
CA ALA A 84 -6.60 -9.61 26.20
C ALA A 84 -6.60 -8.45 27.22
N HIS A 85 -6.48 -7.21 26.74
CA HIS A 85 -6.44 -6.00 27.58
C HIS A 85 -6.98 -4.80 26.75
N PRO A 86 -7.46 -3.71 27.36
CA PRO A 86 -7.90 -2.51 26.63
C PRO A 86 -6.91 -1.98 25.57
N ARG A 87 -5.63 -2.33 25.71
CA ARG A 87 -4.53 -1.90 24.83
C ARG A 87 -3.85 -3.06 24.12
N LEU A 88 -4.35 -4.31 24.26
CA LEU A 88 -3.68 -5.50 23.74
C LEU A 88 -4.66 -6.39 23.00
N ALA A 89 -4.38 -6.67 21.74
CA ALA A 89 -5.04 -7.67 20.94
C ALA A 89 -4.04 -8.74 20.48
N LEU A 90 -4.45 -10.00 20.59
CA LEU A 90 -3.73 -11.17 20.11
C LEU A 90 -4.49 -11.73 18.92
N THR A 91 -3.82 -12.05 17.84
CA THR A 91 -4.44 -12.68 16.68
C THR A 91 -3.73 -13.97 16.32
N ALA A 92 -4.50 -14.98 15.90
CA ALA A 92 -3.97 -16.24 15.39
C ALA A 92 -4.88 -16.77 14.28
N GLY A 93 -4.33 -17.19 13.15
CA GLY A 93 -5.12 -17.67 12.02
C GLY A 93 -4.27 -18.21 10.88
N VAL A 94 -4.86 -18.27 9.70
CA VAL A 94 -4.20 -18.74 8.49
C VAL A 94 -4.60 -17.86 7.31
N HIS A 95 -3.64 -17.53 6.48
CA HIS A 95 -3.86 -16.94 5.15
C HIS A 95 -3.87 -18.07 4.10
N PHE A 96 -4.87 -18.06 3.25
CA PHE A 96 -4.98 -18.94 2.09
C PHE A 96 -5.04 -18.09 0.82
N ARG A 97 -4.29 -18.48 -0.21
CA ARG A 97 -4.39 -17.93 -1.56
C ARG A 97 -4.75 -19.02 -2.55
N LYS A 98 -5.77 -18.76 -3.36
CA LYS A 98 -6.21 -19.61 -4.48
C LYS A 98 -6.19 -18.79 -5.75
N ASP A 99 -5.33 -19.17 -6.70
CA ASP A 99 -5.37 -18.61 -8.05
C ASP A 99 -6.38 -19.41 -8.89
N PHE A 100 -7.29 -18.74 -9.57
CA PHE A 100 -8.33 -19.38 -10.38
C PHE A 100 -7.71 -19.96 -11.66
N GLY A 101 -8.21 -21.13 -12.08
CA GLY A 101 -7.58 -21.93 -13.14
C GLY A 101 -6.43 -22.83 -12.68
N GLY A 102 -5.82 -22.56 -11.52
CA GLY A 102 -4.81 -23.41 -10.90
C GLY A 102 -5.42 -24.56 -10.08
N GLN A 103 -4.63 -25.60 -9.83
CA GLN A 103 -5.04 -26.72 -8.97
C GLN A 103 -4.75 -26.42 -7.50
N GLY A 104 -5.69 -26.77 -6.59
CA GLY A 104 -5.55 -26.65 -5.14
C GLY A 104 -5.38 -25.22 -4.63
N ILE A 105 -4.91 -25.09 -3.39
CA ILE A 105 -4.50 -23.84 -2.75
C ILE A 105 -3.08 -23.52 -3.19
N TYR A 106 -2.84 -22.33 -3.74
CA TYR A 106 -1.52 -21.93 -4.23
C TYR A 106 -0.52 -21.73 -3.10
N LYS A 107 -0.92 -20.99 -2.05
CA LYS A 107 -0.09 -20.71 -0.87
C LYS A 107 -0.93 -20.66 0.40
N SER A 108 -0.34 -21.07 1.51
CA SER A 108 -0.89 -20.86 2.85
C SER A 108 0.20 -20.37 3.80
N TYR A 109 -0.17 -19.45 4.70
CA TYR A 109 0.74 -18.88 5.69
C TYR A 109 0.08 -18.84 7.06
N PRO A 110 0.77 -19.22 8.15
CA PRO A 110 0.28 -19.00 9.49
C PRO A 110 0.20 -17.49 9.76
N LEU A 111 -0.84 -17.07 10.45
CA LEU A 111 -0.99 -15.68 10.88
C LEU A 111 -0.93 -15.65 12.41
N PHE A 112 0.00 -14.87 12.97
CA PHE A 112 0.08 -14.61 14.38
C PHE A 112 0.56 -13.18 14.60
N SER A 113 -0.13 -12.41 15.45
CA SER A 113 0.40 -11.10 15.86
C SER A 113 -0.02 -10.71 17.26
N VAL A 114 0.87 -9.97 17.91
CA VAL A 114 0.65 -9.24 19.14
C VAL A 114 0.58 -7.77 18.79
N LYS A 115 -0.53 -7.11 19.12
CA LYS A 115 -0.74 -5.69 18.85
C LYS A 115 -0.98 -4.94 20.14
N TYR A 116 -0.05 -4.03 20.48
CA TYR A 116 -0.15 -3.17 21.64
C TYR A 116 -0.37 -1.73 21.21
N GLN A 117 -1.41 -1.08 21.75
CA GLN A 117 -1.75 0.30 21.43
C GLN A 117 -1.71 1.19 22.67
N HIS A 118 -1.04 2.33 22.56
CA HIS A 118 -1.06 3.39 23.56
C HIS A 118 -1.28 4.76 22.90
N GLY A 119 -2.43 5.35 23.17
CA GLY A 119 -2.83 6.58 22.47
C GLY A 119 -2.87 6.39 20.96
N ASN A 120 -2.11 7.21 20.24
CA ASN A 120 -2.01 7.16 18.79
C ASN A 120 -0.91 6.22 18.28
N SER A 121 -0.18 5.56 19.16
CA SER A 121 0.93 4.68 18.83
C SER A 121 0.53 3.21 18.93
N THR A 122 0.93 2.41 17.95
CA THR A 122 0.70 0.96 17.91
C THR A 122 2.02 0.26 17.65
N LEU A 123 2.33 -0.76 18.46
CA LEU A 123 3.41 -1.71 18.22
C LEU A 123 2.80 -3.03 17.78
N VAL A 124 3.29 -3.56 16.67
CA VAL A 124 2.90 -4.86 16.11
C VAL A 124 4.13 -5.76 16.08
N ASN A 125 3.98 -7.00 16.53
CA ASN A 125 5.00 -8.04 16.40
C ASN A 125 4.34 -9.31 15.86
N GLY A 126 4.98 -9.95 14.88
CA GLY A 126 4.44 -11.08 14.12
C GLY A 126 4.02 -10.67 12.71
N VAL A 127 2.77 -10.89 12.32
CA VAL A 127 2.25 -10.41 11.02
C VAL A 127 1.99 -8.92 11.10
N LEU A 128 2.64 -8.17 10.21
CA LEU A 128 2.55 -6.72 10.10
C LEU A 128 1.22 -6.28 9.49
N GLU A 129 0.90 -5.00 9.60
CA GLU A 129 -0.24 -4.42 8.87
C GLU A 129 0.05 -4.22 7.37
N GLY A 130 1.20 -4.52 6.90
CA GLY A 130 1.76 -4.66 5.55
C GLY A 130 1.21 -3.83 4.38
N ASN A 131 1.90 -3.90 3.25
CA ASN A 131 1.57 -3.36 1.93
C ASN A 131 0.83 -2.00 1.93
N THR A 132 -0.50 -1.97 1.68
CA THR A 132 -1.28 -0.72 1.56
C THR A 132 -1.25 0.16 2.80
N HIS A 133 -1.02 -0.44 3.97
CA HIS A 133 -0.96 0.29 5.25
C HIS A 133 0.34 1.07 5.44
N HIS A 134 1.42 0.67 4.76
CA HIS A 134 2.68 1.42 4.76
C HIS A 134 2.57 2.77 4.05
N ARG A 135 1.55 2.97 3.23
CA ARG A 135 1.32 4.20 2.45
C ARG A 135 2.53 4.59 1.58
N MET A 136 3.25 3.59 1.10
CA MET A 136 4.40 3.82 0.23
C MET A 136 3.98 4.00 -1.23
N LEU A 137 4.86 4.64 -2.01
CA LEU A 137 4.66 4.90 -3.44
C LEU A 137 4.97 3.64 -4.26
N ASP A 138 4.21 3.41 -5.34
CA ASP A 138 4.43 2.30 -6.28
C ASP A 138 5.88 2.18 -6.78
N PRO A 139 6.62 3.25 -7.10
CA PRO A 139 8.03 3.14 -7.47
C PRO A 139 8.95 2.57 -6.39
N ILE A 140 8.55 2.64 -5.10
CA ILE A 140 9.34 2.15 -3.96
C ILE A 140 8.78 0.85 -3.41
N TYR A 141 7.44 0.70 -3.40
CA TYR A 141 6.75 -0.45 -2.84
C TYR A 141 5.55 -0.83 -3.71
N ASP A 142 5.67 -1.94 -4.44
CA ASP A 142 4.67 -2.35 -5.40
C ASP A 142 3.34 -2.76 -4.74
N PHE A 143 2.26 -2.13 -5.18
CA PHE A 143 0.91 -2.50 -4.75
C PHE A 143 0.58 -3.98 -5.04
N GLU A 144 1.14 -4.58 -6.09
CA GLU A 144 0.89 -5.98 -6.45
C GLU A 144 1.32 -6.96 -5.34
N LYS A 145 2.23 -6.56 -4.45
CA LYS A 145 2.63 -7.38 -3.30
C LYS A 145 1.47 -7.69 -2.35
N LYS A 146 0.39 -6.91 -2.36
CA LYS A 146 -0.87 -7.28 -1.69
C LYS A 146 -1.45 -8.60 -2.20
N ILE A 147 -1.17 -8.95 -3.46
CA ILE A 147 -1.60 -10.21 -4.07
C ILE A 147 -0.48 -11.27 -3.98
N THR A 148 0.74 -10.91 -4.35
CA THR A 148 1.84 -11.86 -4.54
C THR A 148 2.62 -12.19 -3.26
N GLU A 149 2.77 -11.21 -2.36
CA GLU A 149 3.47 -11.30 -1.07
C GLU A 149 2.60 -10.68 0.04
N PRO A 150 1.37 -11.20 0.31
CA PRO A 150 0.38 -10.53 1.16
C PRO A 150 0.73 -10.52 2.64
N VAL A 151 1.59 -11.43 3.09
CA VAL A 151 1.96 -11.59 4.50
C VAL A 151 3.39 -11.12 4.72
N GLU A 152 3.56 -10.20 5.62
CA GLU A 152 4.84 -9.66 6.06
C GLU A 152 5.04 -10.02 7.54
N TYR A 153 6.23 -10.54 7.90
CA TYR A 153 6.53 -10.97 9.26
C TYR A 153 7.64 -10.12 9.87
N GLY A 154 7.42 -9.62 11.08
CA GLY A 154 8.44 -8.87 11.77
C GLY A 154 7.92 -7.97 12.88
N THR A 155 8.45 -6.76 12.96
CA THR A 155 8.04 -5.76 13.94
C THR A 155 7.72 -4.44 13.23
N GLN A 156 6.64 -3.78 13.66
CA GLN A 156 6.16 -2.53 13.09
C GLN A 156 5.74 -1.57 14.20
N PHE A 157 6.15 -0.32 14.08
CA PHE A 157 5.74 0.76 14.96
C PHE A 157 5.00 1.82 14.17
N ILE A 158 3.77 2.12 14.57
CA ILE A 158 2.87 3.04 13.86
C ILE A 158 2.49 4.18 14.80
N ILE A 159 2.60 5.43 14.33
CA ILE A 159 1.95 6.59 14.92
C ILE A 159 0.89 7.09 13.96
N ASN A 160 -0.37 7.15 14.41
CA ASN A 160 -1.47 7.68 13.62
C ASN A 160 -2.09 8.89 14.36
N GLY A 161 -1.34 9.99 14.39
CA GLY A 161 -1.72 11.22 15.05
C GLY A 161 -2.38 12.24 14.10
N ARG A 162 -2.86 13.34 14.66
CA ARG A 162 -3.51 14.42 13.89
C ARG A 162 -2.54 15.08 12.89
N ASN A 163 -1.31 15.33 13.32
CA ASN A 163 -0.31 16.07 12.54
C ASN A 163 0.80 15.18 12.01
N LEU A 164 0.96 13.99 12.54
CA LEU A 164 2.02 13.05 12.14
C LEU A 164 1.43 11.67 11.93
N PHE A 165 1.64 11.12 10.74
CA PHE A 165 1.64 9.70 10.48
C PHE A 165 3.08 9.21 10.44
N LEU A 166 3.38 8.09 11.06
CA LEU A 166 4.65 7.38 10.99
C LEU A 166 4.37 5.88 10.96
N ASP A 167 5.02 5.19 10.07
CA ASP A 167 5.08 3.72 10.01
C ASP A 167 6.54 3.32 9.80
N ALA A 168 7.11 2.65 10.78
CA ALA A 168 8.45 2.10 10.72
C ALA A 168 8.39 0.60 10.93
N PHE A 169 8.99 -0.19 10.02
CA PHE A 169 8.89 -1.64 10.08
C PHE A 169 10.19 -2.34 9.66
N ILE A 170 10.32 -3.57 10.12
CA ILE A 170 11.27 -4.55 9.64
C ILE A 170 10.45 -5.78 9.23
N ASN A 171 10.55 -6.18 7.97
CA ASN A 171 9.95 -7.37 7.41
C ASN A 171 11.04 -8.40 7.11
N TRP A 172 10.98 -9.57 7.76
CA TRP A 172 11.86 -10.70 7.52
C TRP A 172 11.33 -11.50 6.33
N LYS A 173 11.81 -11.19 5.14
CA LYS A 173 11.34 -11.82 3.89
C LYS A 173 11.81 -13.28 3.78
N LYS A 174 13.02 -13.58 4.29
CA LYS A 174 13.61 -14.91 4.28
C LYS A 174 14.50 -15.12 5.50
N MET A 175 14.06 -16.00 6.39
CA MET A 175 14.87 -16.46 7.53
C MET A 175 15.75 -17.62 7.11
N ILE A 176 16.95 -17.72 7.68
CA ILE A 176 17.91 -18.80 7.44
C ILE A 176 18.36 -19.46 8.75
N TYR A 177 18.84 -20.70 8.65
CA TYR A 177 19.39 -21.48 9.77
C TYR A 177 20.75 -22.05 9.37
N LYS A 178 21.68 -22.12 10.29
CA LYS A 178 23.06 -22.55 10.07
C LYS A 178 23.17 -24.08 9.83
N PRO A 179 23.88 -24.53 8.76
CA PRO A 179 24.33 -23.77 7.58
C PRO A 179 23.17 -23.57 6.59
N SER A 180 23.11 -22.43 5.90
CA SER A 180 22.09 -22.14 4.89
C SER A 180 22.69 -22.10 3.48
N PRO A 181 22.10 -22.80 2.48
CA PRO A 181 22.53 -22.70 1.09
C PRO A 181 22.03 -21.43 0.40
N VAL A 182 21.28 -20.60 1.09
CA VAL A 182 20.68 -19.37 0.58
C VAL A 182 20.88 -18.24 1.56
N GLN A 183 20.92 -17.01 1.05
CA GLN A 183 21.07 -15.81 1.85
C GLN A 183 19.77 -15.39 2.55
N GLU A 184 19.91 -14.76 3.72
CA GLU A 184 18.85 -14.07 4.44
C GLU A 184 18.37 -12.86 3.65
N GLN A 185 17.08 -12.52 3.78
CA GLN A 185 16.52 -11.30 3.17
C GLN A 185 15.69 -10.54 4.18
N ILE A 186 16.04 -9.27 4.37
CA ILE A 186 15.36 -8.36 5.27
C ILE A 186 14.98 -7.09 4.50
N LEU A 187 13.78 -6.59 4.76
CA LEU A 187 13.32 -5.29 4.28
C LEU A 187 12.99 -4.40 5.48
N GLY A 188 13.77 -3.35 5.67
CA GLY A 188 13.42 -2.24 6.55
C GLY A 188 12.65 -1.16 5.79
N GLY A 189 11.65 -0.54 6.41
CA GLY A 189 10.89 0.54 5.82
C GLY A 189 10.51 1.63 6.82
N LEU A 190 10.40 2.85 6.31
CA LEU A 190 9.88 4.02 7.01
C LEU A 190 8.97 4.79 6.07
N SER A 191 7.76 5.08 6.50
CA SER A 191 6.84 6.01 5.83
C SER A 191 6.35 7.02 6.86
N ALA A 192 6.60 8.30 6.63
CA ALA A 192 6.16 9.39 7.49
C ALA A 192 5.46 10.47 6.68
N GLU A 193 4.44 11.08 7.26
CA GLU A 193 3.74 12.23 6.67
C GLU A 193 3.44 13.26 7.76
N LEU A 194 4.05 14.44 7.61
CA LEU A 194 3.83 15.59 8.47
C LEU A 194 2.77 16.53 7.87
N ASN A 195 1.64 16.67 8.52
CA ASN A 195 0.60 17.63 8.13
C ASN A 195 1.00 19.03 8.60
N LEU A 196 1.36 19.92 7.68
CA LEU A 196 1.70 21.32 7.94
C LEU A 196 0.44 22.17 8.07
N ILE A 197 -0.54 21.93 7.20
CA ILE A 197 -1.84 22.60 7.20
C ILE A 197 -2.92 21.54 7.05
N LYS A 198 -3.93 21.58 7.90
CA LYS A 198 -5.10 20.70 7.82
C LYS A 198 -6.32 21.45 8.33
N ASN A 199 -7.04 22.10 7.42
CA ASN A 199 -8.27 22.84 7.69
C ASN A 199 -9.35 22.53 6.64
N SER A 200 -10.49 23.19 6.70
CA SER A 200 -11.61 23.00 5.79
C SER A 200 -11.33 23.43 4.34
N SER A 201 -10.37 24.34 4.14
CA SER A 201 -10.07 24.93 2.83
C SER A 201 -8.92 24.26 2.11
N MET A 202 -7.97 23.67 2.87
CA MET A 202 -6.81 22.99 2.27
C MET A 202 -6.14 22.03 3.26
N SER A 203 -5.48 21.05 2.70
CA SER A 203 -4.52 20.19 3.42
C SER A 203 -3.19 20.21 2.69
N LEU A 204 -2.11 20.51 3.43
CA LEU A 204 -0.73 20.47 2.93
C LEU A 204 0.07 19.55 3.85
N SER A 205 0.75 18.57 3.27
CA SER A 205 1.62 17.67 4.02
C SER A 205 2.94 17.41 3.29
N VAL A 206 3.94 17.00 4.08
CA VAL A 206 5.27 16.60 3.61
C VAL A 206 5.47 15.11 3.94
N PRO A 207 5.38 14.24 2.95
CA PRO A 207 5.70 12.81 3.07
C PRO A 207 7.21 12.57 2.90
N VAL A 208 7.72 11.63 3.69
CA VAL A 208 9.09 11.07 3.61
C VAL A 208 9.00 9.57 3.63
N GLN A 209 9.70 8.89 2.73
CA GLN A 209 9.73 7.43 2.66
C GLN A 209 11.15 6.91 2.51
N LEU A 210 11.41 5.75 3.07
CA LEU A 210 12.68 5.04 3.00
C LEU A 210 12.42 3.54 2.97
N THR A 211 13.12 2.81 2.10
CA THR A 211 13.24 1.36 2.18
C THR A 211 14.70 0.96 2.10
N VAL A 212 15.09 -0.02 2.89
CA VAL A 212 16.41 -0.65 2.89
C VAL A 212 16.19 -2.14 2.71
N PHE A 213 16.55 -2.65 1.54
CA PHE A 213 16.58 -4.09 1.28
C PHE A 213 17.99 -4.60 1.51
N HIS A 214 18.13 -5.60 2.38
CA HIS A 214 19.40 -6.29 2.63
C HIS A 214 19.26 -7.77 2.29
N GLN A 215 20.20 -8.29 1.53
CA GLN A 215 20.37 -9.70 1.24
C GLN A 215 21.78 -10.12 1.59
N GLY A 216 21.90 -11.12 2.45
CA GLY A 216 23.17 -11.65 2.93
C GLY A 216 23.08 -12.15 4.35
N GLY A 217 24.12 -12.75 4.86
CA GLY A 217 24.14 -13.27 6.22
C GLY A 217 25.56 -13.69 6.64
N GLN A 218 25.72 -14.09 7.90
CA GLN A 218 26.99 -14.61 8.44
C GLN A 218 26.96 -16.13 8.61
N ILE A 219 25.82 -16.76 8.35
CA ILE A 219 25.58 -18.20 8.60
C ILE A 219 25.16 -18.96 7.35
N ASP A 220 25.17 -18.30 6.19
CA ASP A 220 24.97 -18.95 4.90
C ASP A 220 26.32 -19.43 4.33
N ILE A 221 26.22 -20.35 3.39
CA ILE A 221 27.34 -20.89 2.59
C ILE A 221 27.15 -20.56 1.11
N ALA A 222 26.30 -19.59 0.80
CA ALA A 222 26.09 -19.10 -0.56
C ALA A 222 27.30 -18.26 -1.01
N ASP A 223 27.72 -18.47 -2.25
CA ASP A 223 28.83 -17.68 -2.84
C ASP A 223 28.35 -16.31 -3.37
N ASP A 224 27.06 -16.01 -3.23
CA ASP A 224 26.47 -14.76 -3.73
C ASP A 224 26.95 -13.57 -2.88
N PRO A 225 27.38 -12.45 -3.50
CA PRO A 225 27.77 -11.25 -2.78
C PRO A 225 26.61 -10.63 -1.97
N LEU A 226 26.97 -9.96 -0.87
CA LEU A 226 26.03 -9.19 -0.05
C LEU A 226 25.45 -8.04 -0.87
N GLN A 227 24.13 -7.82 -0.73
CA GLN A 227 23.45 -6.67 -1.33
C GLN A 227 22.77 -5.80 -0.28
N THR A 228 22.90 -4.47 -0.45
CA THR A 228 22.16 -3.48 0.34
C THR A 228 21.67 -2.38 -0.58
N LEU A 229 20.38 -2.38 -0.86
CA LEU A 229 19.73 -1.43 -1.77
C LEU A 229 18.83 -0.49 -1.00
N VAL A 230 19.00 0.81 -1.22
CA VAL A 230 18.27 1.86 -0.52
C VAL A 230 17.46 2.69 -1.50
N ASN A 231 16.15 2.83 -1.23
CA ASN A 231 15.28 3.78 -1.92
C ASN A 231 14.74 4.80 -0.93
N SER A 232 14.67 6.06 -1.33
CA SER A 232 14.03 7.10 -0.52
C SER A 232 13.15 8.02 -1.37
N ALA A 233 12.17 8.66 -0.74
CA ALA A 233 11.34 9.67 -1.36
C ALA A 233 11.09 10.82 -0.41
N LEU A 234 11.11 12.03 -0.93
CA LEU A 234 10.69 13.26 -0.27
C LEU A 234 9.72 14.00 -1.19
N GLY A 235 8.62 14.47 -0.64
CA GLY A 235 7.61 15.12 -1.46
C GLY A 235 6.74 16.13 -0.73
N PHE A 236 5.73 16.59 -1.44
CA PHE A 236 4.63 17.35 -0.87
C PHE A 236 3.30 16.87 -1.44
N LYS A 237 2.26 16.94 -0.63
CA LYS A 237 0.87 16.69 -1.01
C LYS A 237 0.04 17.93 -0.71
N LEU A 238 -0.72 18.38 -1.70
CA LEU A 238 -1.69 19.46 -1.55
C LEU A 238 -3.06 18.94 -1.96
N LYS A 239 -4.06 19.18 -1.11
CA LYS A 239 -5.45 18.85 -1.38
C LYS A 239 -6.33 20.06 -1.10
N LEU A 240 -7.14 20.39 -2.08
CA LEU A 240 -8.10 21.52 -2.04
C LEU A 240 -9.51 20.96 -2.15
N PRO A 241 -10.32 21.02 -1.08
CA PRO A 241 -11.73 20.67 -1.11
C PRO A 241 -12.54 21.65 -1.97
N PHE A 242 -13.52 21.12 -2.71
CA PHE A 242 -14.47 21.92 -3.49
C PHE A 242 -15.92 21.51 -3.20
N SER A 243 -16.83 22.41 -3.52
CA SER A 243 -18.27 22.13 -3.55
C SER A 243 -18.72 21.83 -4.97
N GLY A 244 -19.67 20.89 -5.15
CA GLY A 244 -20.20 20.51 -6.45
C GLY A 244 -19.85 19.08 -6.83
N TRP A 245 -19.76 18.77 -8.12
CA TRP A 245 -19.46 17.42 -8.58
C TRP A 245 -18.00 17.00 -8.37
N ILE A 246 -17.06 17.95 -8.38
CA ILE A 246 -15.68 17.73 -7.90
C ILE A 246 -15.68 17.86 -6.39
N LYS A 247 -15.19 16.86 -5.68
CA LYS A 247 -15.02 16.84 -4.23
C LYS A 247 -13.71 17.50 -3.82
N ASN A 248 -12.60 17.15 -4.49
CA ASN A 248 -11.27 17.67 -4.22
C ASN A 248 -10.46 17.80 -5.50
N LEU A 249 -9.58 18.80 -5.56
CA LEU A 249 -8.37 18.78 -6.38
C LEU A 249 -7.19 18.35 -5.52
N ARG A 250 -6.25 17.58 -6.09
CA ARG A 250 -5.06 17.14 -5.37
C ARG A 250 -3.85 17.05 -6.26
N THR A 251 -2.69 17.31 -5.66
CA THR A 251 -1.39 17.04 -6.28
C THR A 251 -0.44 16.43 -5.26
N GLU A 252 0.36 15.47 -5.70
CA GLU A 252 1.28 14.69 -4.87
C GLU A 252 2.57 14.49 -5.62
N ASN A 253 3.63 15.19 -5.24
CA ASN A 253 4.85 15.24 -6.03
C ASN A 253 6.04 14.86 -5.18
N TYR A 254 6.93 14.04 -5.77
CA TYR A 254 8.05 13.46 -5.06
C TYR A 254 9.33 13.48 -5.90
N LEU A 255 10.43 13.69 -5.23
CA LEU A 255 11.76 13.28 -5.67
C LEU A 255 12.07 11.94 -5.02
N ILE A 256 12.42 10.96 -5.83
CA ILE A 256 12.73 9.59 -5.38
C ILE A 256 14.19 9.30 -5.71
N SER A 257 14.90 8.62 -4.82
CA SER A 257 16.29 8.20 -5.03
C SER A 257 16.47 6.70 -4.92
N PHE A 258 17.52 6.21 -5.54
CA PHE A 258 18.07 4.86 -5.42
C PHE A 258 19.56 4.96 -5.15
N ASN A 259 20.07 4.15 -4.21
CA ASN A 259 21.48 3.95 -3.94
C ASN A 259 21.75 2.48 -3.68
N ASP A 260 22.73 1.92 -4.38
CA ASP A 260 23.32 0.63 -4.07
C ASP A 260 24.49 0.86 -3.11
N LEU A 261 24.40 0.30 -1.91
CA LEU A 261 25.43 0.36 -0.86
C LEU A 261 26.18 -0.98 -0.73
N SER A 262 26.00 -1.88 -1.68
CA SER A 262 26.69 -3.16 -1.74
C SER A 262 28.20 -2.95 -1.97
N PHE A 263 29.01 -3.89 -1.51
CA PHE A 263 30.47 -3.88 -1.77
C PHE A 263 30.81 -4.34 -3.18
N THR A 264 29.92 -5.10 -3.83
CA THR A 264 30.09 -5.64 -5.18
C THR A 264 29.01 -5.06 -6.09
N ASP A 265 29.40 -4.56 -7.25
CA ASP A 265 28.49 -4.00 -8.26
C ASP A 265 27.68 -5.12 -8.94
N LEU A 266 26.56 -5.50 -8.35
CA LEU A 266 25.62 -6.47 -8.93
C LEU A 266 24.53 -5.80 -9.78
N GLN A 267 24.26 -4.52 -9.53
CA GLN A 267 23.29 -3.75 -10.28
C GLN A 267 23.98 -2.98 -11.43
N PRO A 268 23.31 -2.79 -12.58
CA PRO A 268 23.89 -2.03 -13.70
C PRO A 268 24.04 -0.53 -13.38
N TYR A 269 23.47 -0.05 -12.28
CA TYR A 269 23.59 1.32 -11.79
C TYR A 269 23.73 1.31 -10.27
N SER A 270 24.72 2.04 -9.75
CA SER A 270 24.91 2.18 -8.30
C SER A 270 24.05 3.31 -7.69
N LYS A 271 23.60 4.28 -8.51
CA LYS A 271 22.76 5.41 -8.08
C LYS A 271 21.76 5.77 -9.15
N GLY A 272 20.59 6.23 -8.71
CA GLY A 272 19.54 6.69 -9.60
C GLY A 272 18.56 7.61 -8.89
N TYR A 273 17.71 8.26 -9.67
CA TYR A 273 16.64 9.12 -9.14
C TYR A 273 15.44 9.16 -10.07
N GLY A 274 14.32 9.65 -9.56
CA GLY A 274 13.11 9.87 -10.35
C GLY A 274 12.26 11.01 -9.80
N TRP A 275 11.61 11.72 -10.72
CA TRP A 275 10.51 12.64 -10.42
C TRP A 275 9.19 11.91 -10.62
N TYR A 276 8.37 11.87 -9.58
CA TYR A 276 7.05 11.27 -9.59
C TYR A 276 6.02 12.36 -9.33
N LEU A 277 5.44 12.90 -10.41
CA LEU A 277 4.56 14.05 -10.36
C LEU A 277 3.13 13.63 -10.63
N ASN A 278 2.22 13.98 -9.74
CA ASN A 278 0.82 13.57 -9.78
C ASN A 278 -0.09 14.77 -9.61
N ALA A 279 -1.11 14.86 -10.45
CA ALA A 279 -2.19 15.83 -10.30
C ALA A 279 -3.53 15.18 -10.69
N GLY A 280 -4.58 15.46 -9.94
CA GLY A 280 -5.87 14.82 -10.18
C GLY A 280 -7.01 15.42 -9.36
N PHE A 281 -8.16 14.81 -9.50
CA PHE A 281 -9.37 15.21 -8.77
C PHE A 281 -10.19 13.99 -8.33
N ASP A 282 -10.90 14.18 -7.23
CA ASP A 282 -11.90 13.23 -6.73
C ASP A 282 -13.30 13.78 -7.01
N THR A 283 -14.21 12.93 -7.44
CA THR A 283 -15.60 13.32 -7.65
C THR A 283 -16.48 12.82 -6.51
N GLN A 284 -17.70 13.35 -6.41
CA GLN A 284 -18.67 12.90 -5.39
C GLN A 284 -19.18 11.46 -5.64
N LYS A 285 -19.30 11.05 -6.90
CA LYS A 285 -19.97 9.78 -7.28
C LYS A 285 -19.22 8.92 -8.28
N PHE A 286 -18.29 9.49 -9.05
CA PHE A 286 -17.68 8.83 -10.21
C PHE A 286 -16.23 8.42 -9.97
N GLY A 287 -15.81 8.34 -8.69
CA GLY A 287 -14.43 7.97 -8.35
C GLY A 287 -13.43 9.11 -8.54
N SER A 288 -12.20 8.74 -8.77
CA SER A 288 -11.04 9.64 -8.82
C SER A 288 -10.29 9.47 -10.14
N LEU A 289 -9.76 10.58 -10.67
CA LEU A 289 -8.88 10.58 -11.83
C LEU A 289 -7.57 11.28 -11.47
N MET A 290 -6.43 10.67 -11.82
CA MET A 290 -5.10 11.21 -11.56
C MET A 290 -4.17 10.98 -12.75
N GLY A 291 -3.53 12.04 -13.23
CA GLY A 291 -2.42 11.98 -14.15
C GLY A 291 -1.10 11.87 -13.39
N THR A 292 -0.25 10.92 -13.77
CA THR A 292 1.09 10.70 -13.22
C THR A 292 2.12 10.89 -14.31
N LEU A 293 3.13 11.73 -14.07
CA LEU A 293 4.31 11.86 -14.89
C LEU A 293 5.51 11.29 -14.12
N TRP A 294 6.13 10.25 -14.68
CA TRP A 294 7.39 9.67 -14.20
C TRP A 294 8.54 10.09 -15.09
N LYS A 295 9.63 10.55 -14.48
CA LYS A 295 10.89 10.79 -15.16
C LYS A 295 12.02 10.20 -14.32
N GLY A 296 12.42 8.97 -14.67
CA GLY A 296 13.49 8.22 -14.01
C GLY A 296 14.83 8.32 -14.74
N ASN A 297 15.92 8.27 -13.98
CA ASN A 297 17.28 8.15 -14.49
C ASN A 297 18.01 7.10 -13.64
N SER A 298 18.43 6.00 -14.26
CA SER A 298 19.16 4.90 -13.60
C SER A 298 18.46 4.37 -12.35
N PHE A 299 17.12 4.49 -12.27
CA PHE A 299 16.35 4.17 -11.08
C PHE A 299 16.10 2.66 -10.96
N ILE A 300 16.40 2.10 -9.79
CA ILE A 300 16.16 0.70 -9.42
C ILE A 300 15.46 0.68 -8.08
N SER A 301 14.58 -0.29 -7.87
CA SER A 301 13.95 -0.58 -6.58
C SER A 301 13.70 -2.06 -6.44
N SER A 302 14.19 -2.68 -5.36
CA SER A 302 14.01 -4.10 -5.07
C SER A 302 12.56 -4.48 -4.75
N ASN A 303 11.78 -3.53 -4.25
CA ASN A 303 10.40 -3.75 -3.83
C ASN A 303 9.38 -2.90 -4.59
N GLY A 304 9.82 -1.97 -5.43
CA GLY A 304 8.97 -1.11 -6.24
C GLY A 304 8.45 -1.79 -7.50
N MET A 305 7.40 -1.23 -8.06
CA MET A 305 6.79 -1.72 -9.31
C MET A 305 7.81 -1.68 -10.46
N PRO A 306 8.00 -2.79 -11.19
CA PRO A 306 8.97 -2.90 -12.28
C PRO A 306 8.85 -1.80 -13.34
N LEU A 307 7.63 -1.38 -13.66
CA LEU A 307 7.32 -0.38 -14.68
C LEU A 307 8.16 0.91 -14.58
N TYR A 308 8.49 1.35 -13.37
CA TYR A 308 9.25 2.58 -13.10
C TYR A 308 10.76 2.41 -13.21
N GLN A 309 11.26 1.17 -13.25
CA GLN A 309 12.68 0.87 -13.13
C GLN A 309 13.43 1.08 -14.46
N SER A 310 14.72 1.32 -14.35
CA SER A 310 15.67 1.42 -15.46
C SER A 310 16.27 0.07 -15.86
N VAL A 311 15.90 -1.01 -15.16
CA VAL A 311 16.35 -2.40 -15.40
C VAL A 311 15.14 -3.27 -15.63
N SER A 312 15.21 -4.09 -16.65
CA SER A 312 14.15 -5.02 -17.01
C SER A 312 13.97 -6.13 -15.98
N GLN A 313 12.72 -6.38 -15.62
CA GLN A 313 12.27 -7.61 -14.96
C GLN A 313 11.47 -8.51 -15.90
N HIS A 314 11.45 -8.18 -17.20
CA HIS A 314 10.76 -8.94 -18.24
C HIS A 314 11.51 -10.26 -18.51
N ILE A 315 10.81 -11.39 -18.52
CA ILE A 315 11.41 -12.74 -18.65
C ILE A 315 12.26 -12.87 -19.92
N VAL A 316 11.73 -12.37 -21.07
CA VAL A 316 12.42 -12.49 -22.37
C VAL A 316 13.50 -11.40 -22.57
N HIS A 317 13.43 -10.31 -21.82
CA HIS A 317 14.33 -9.18 -21.95
C HIS A 317 15.21 -9.00 -20.70
N ALA A 318 15.55 -10.09 -20.00
CA ALA A 318 16.46 -10.06 -18.87
C ALA A 318 17.77 -9.35 -19.23
N GLY A 319 18.25 -8.46 -18.36
CA GLY A 319 19.45 -7.66 -18.59
C GLY A 319 19.27 -6.41 -19.48
N TYR A 320 18.08 -6.20 -20.09
CA TYR A 320 17.81 -4.95 -20.79
C TYR A 320 17.78 -3.78 -19.81
N THR A 321 18.39 -2.67 -20.18
CA THR A 321 18.42 -1.44 -19.38
C THR A 321 17.94 -0.25 -20.19
N GLU A 322 17.24 0.65 -19.51
CA GLU A 322 16.77 1.92 -20.07
C GLU A 322 17.07 3.04 -19.07
N LYS A 323 18.23 3.68 -19.24
CA LYS A 323 18.75 4.68 -18.29
C LYS A 323 17.76 5.81 -18.04
N HIS A 324 17.07 6.30 -19.05
CA HIS A 324 16.16 7.43 -18.98
C HIS A 324 14.74 6.99 -19.32
N ARG A 325 13.93 6.79 -18.30
CA ARG A 325 12.52 6.42 -18.47
C ARG A 325 11.61 7.63 -18.31
N LYS A 326 10.64 7.75 -19.22
CA LYS A 326 9.61 8.79 -19.13
C LYS A 326 8.25 8.16 -19.39
N LEU A 327 7.36 8.16 -18.40
CA LEU A 327 6.03 7.59 -18.52
C LEU A 327 4.98 8.64 -18.20
N PHE A 328 3.88 8.60 -18.93
CA PHE A 328 2.64 9.24 -18.52
C PHE A 328 1.61 8.17 -18.27
N ILE A 329 0.99 8.18 -17.07
CA ILE A 329 -0.01 7.22 -16.64
C ILE A 329 -1.25 7.99 -16.23
N LEU A 330 -2.40 7.64 -16.79
CA LEU A 330 -3.68 8.15 -16.33
C LEU A 330 -4.32 7.08 -15.45
N ARG A 331 -4.71 7.44 -14.22
CA ARG A 331 -5.26 6.50 -13.24
C ARG A 331 -6.68 6.86 -12.92
N TYR A 332 -7.61 6.01 -13.32
CA TYR A 332 -8.97 6.06 -12.85
C TYR A 332 -9.18 5.02 -11.76
N SER A 333 -9.81 5.42 -10.65
CA SER A 333 -10.19 4.52 -9.56
C SER A 333 -11.61 4.80 -9.08
N TYR A 334 -12.35 3.74 -8.83
CA TYR A 334 -13.71 3.79 -8.34
C TYR A 334 -13.91 2.80 -7.21
N GLN A 335 -14.33 3.28 -6.05
CA GLN A 335 -14.61 2.47 -4.87
C GLN A 335 -16.07 2.58 -4.48
N GLN A 336 -16.68 1.45 -4.16
CA GLN A 336 -18.07 1.40 -3.73
C GLN A 336 -18.25 0.40 -2.59
N LYS A 337 -18.97 0.82 -1.56
CA LYS A 337 -19.54 -0.08 -0.57
C LYS A 337 -20.84 -0.65 -1.12
N LEU A 338 -20.83 -1.95 -1.47
CA LEU A 338 -21.98 -2.63 -2.05
C LEU A 338 -23.00 -3.03 -0.98
N LEU A 339 -22.52 -3.59 0.14
CA LEU A 339 -23.28 -4.02 1.31
C LEU A 339 -22.51 -3.69 2.58
N PRO A 340 -23.13 -3.76 3.78
CA PRO A 340 -22.34 -3.79 5.00
C PRO A 340 -21.21 -4.82 4.87
N ASN A 341 -19.96 -4.40 5.12
CA ASN A 341 -18.75 -5.26 5.05
C ASN A 341 -18.33 -5.77 3.67
N LEU A 342 -19.04 -5.43 2.58
CA LEU A 342 -18.68 -5.79 1.20
C LEU A 342 -18.32 -4.55 0.40
N TYR A 343 -17.09 -4.52 -0.15
CA TYR A 343 -16.53 -3.39 -0.88
C TYR A 343 -16.03 -3.83 -2.25
N MET A 344 -16.22 -2.99 -3.23
CA MET A 344 -15.67 -3.13 -4.58
C MET A 344 -14.69 -1.98 -4.85
N ASP A 345 -13.57 -2.31 -5.50
CA ASP A 345 -12.60 -1.34 -6.01
C ASP A 345 -12.29 -1.70 -7.47
N PHE A 346 -12.39 -0.73 -8.35
CA PHE A 346 -12.06 -0.85 -9.76
C PHE A 346 -11.00 0.18 -10.13
N ARG A 347 -10.01 -0.23 -10.93
CA ARG A 347 -8.93 0.63 -11.43
C ARG A 347 -8.71 0.38 -12.92
N PHE A 348 -8.45 1.46 -13.62
CA PHE A 348 -8.03 1.44 -15.01
C PHE A 348 -6.90 2.44 -15.21
N GLU A 349 -5.74 1.95 -15.68
CA GLU A 349 -4.50 2.70 -15.70
C GLU A 349 -3.82 2.61 -17.08
N PRO A 350 -4.33 3.34 -18.10
CA PRO A 350 -3.62 3.48 -19.36
C PRO A 350 -2.32 4.27 -19.17
N LEU A 351 -1.28 3.83 -19.87
CA LEU A 351 0.04 4.43 -19.84
C LEU A 351 0.63 4.62 -21.23
N MET A 352 1.52 5.61 -21.35
CA MET A 352 2.28 5.90 -22.55
C MET A 352 3.75 6.09 -22.19
N ASP A 353 4.63 5.40 -22.88
CA ASP A 353 6.08 5.60 -22.78
C ASP A 353 6.49 6.83 -23.60
N LEU A 354 6.76 7.93 -22.91
CA LEU A 354 7.17 9.20 -23.52
C LEU A 354 8.66 9.21 -23.92
N GLY A 355 9.45 8.22 -23.49
CA GLY A 355 10.84 8.04 -23.91
C GLY A 355 10.97 7.60 -25.37
N LYS A 356 9.93 6.96 -25.92
CA LYS A 356 9.89 6.54 -27.32
C LYS A 356 9.56 7.69 -28.27
N PRO A 357 10.06 7.64 -29.54
CA PRO A 357 9.64 8.60 -30.58
C PRO A 357 8.11 8.64 -30.73
N ALA A 358 7.55 9.80 -31.02
CA ALA A 358 6.11 10.02 -31.03
C ALA A 358 5.34 9.03 -31.94
N GLY A 359 5.89 8.69 -33.11
CA GLY A 359 5.26 7.75 -34.05
C GLY A 359 5.32 6.26 -33.63
N SER A 360 6.14 5.93 -32.63
CA SER A 360 6.25 4.54 -32.09
C SER A 360 5.61 4.35 -30.72
N ARG A 361 5.00 5.40 -30.15
CA ARG A 361 4.31 5.31 -28.86
C ARG A 361 3.05 4.50 -28.99
N LYS A 362 2.92 3.49 -28.15
CA LYS A 362 1.69 2.69 -28.00
C LYS A 362 1.08 2.97 -26.63
N ILE A 363 -0.23 2.91 -26.55
CA ILE A 363 -0.93 2.92 -25.27
C ILE A 363 -0.91 1.49 -24.77
N GLU A 364 -0.34 1.30 -23.60
CA GLU A 364 -0.40 0.09 -22.78
C GLU A 364 -1.34 0.38 -21.62
N PHE A 365 -1.87 -0.63 -20.94
CA PHE A 365 -2.73 -0.38 -19.79
C PHE A 365 -2.70 -1.51 -18.78
N SER A 366 -3.05 -1.20 -17.54
CA SER A 366 -3.50 -2.19 -16.56
C SER A 366 -4.93 -1.92 -16.13
N ASN A 367 -5.63 -2.99 -15.79
CA ASN A 367 -6.93 -2.91 -15.17
C ASN A 367 -7.03 -3.86 -13.99
N SER A 368 -7.76 -3.45 -12.96
CA SER A 368 -7.93 -4.26 -11.75
C SER A 368 -9.36 -4.16 -11.25
N SER A 369 -9.86 -5.27 -10.75
CA SER A 369 -11.14 -5.35 -10.05
C SER A 369 -10.95 -6.14 -8.77
N PHE A 370 -11.31 -5.54 -7.65
CA PHE A 370 -11.19 -6.14 -6.32
C PHE A 370 -12.55 -6.19 -5.66
N LEU A 371 -12.85 -7.33 -5.02
CA LEU A 371 -14.04 -7.48 -4.18
C LEU A 371 -13.59 -7.97 -2.81
N MET A 372 -13.94 -7.23 -1.78
CA MET A 372 -13.47 -7.46 -0.43
C MET A 372 -14.62 -7.58 0.56
N TYR A 373 -14.63 -8.67 1.32
CA TYR A 373 -15.54 -8.91 2.42
C TYR A 373 -14.78 -8.94 3.74
N LYS A 374 -15.28 -8.22 4.75
CA LYS A 374 -14.68 -8.09 6.08
C LYS A 374 -15.76 -8.29 7.13
N GLN A 375 -15.64 -9.30 7.98
CA GLN A 375 -16.63 -9.58 9.01
C GLN A 375 -15.99 -10.11 10.29
N GLU A 376 -16.49 -9.67 11.42
CA GLU A 376 -16.13 -10.19 12.73
C GLU A 376 -17.36 -10.82 13.40
N PHE A 377 -17.18 -12.02 13.92
CA PHE A 377 -18.20 -12.78 14.66
C PHE A 377 -17.74 -12.95 16.10
N ARG A 378 -18.52 -12.47 17.08
CA ARG A 378 -18.19 -12.66 18.48
C ARG A 378 -18.45 -14.12 18.87
N LEU A 379 -17.41 -14.82 19.34
CA LEU A 379 -17.45 -16.20 19.80
C LEU A 379 -17.65 -16.30 21.32
N HIS A 380 -17.05 -15.37 22.07
CA HIS A 380 -17.16 -15.36 23.54
C HIS A 380 -17.32 -13.92 24.06
N LYS A 381 -18.23 -13.75 25.00
CA LYS A 381 -18.45 -12.48 25.71
C LYS A 381 -17.76 -12.53 27.08
N ALA A 382 -17.10 -11.44 27.47
CA ALA A 382 -16.52 -11.32 28.79
C ALA A 382 -17.62 -11.44 29.89
N LYS A 383 -17.34 -12.22 30.94
CA LYS A 383 -18.26 -12.31 32.11
C LYS A 383 -18.27 -10.95 32.82
N GLY A 384 -19.45 -10.42 33.06
CA GLY A 384 -19.63 -9.20 33.89
C GLY A 384 -19.74 -7.88 33.12
N LYS A 385 -19.97 -7.90 31.82
CA LYS A 385 -20.38 -6.72 31.02
C LYS A 385 -21.82 -6.81 30.54
#